data_9fd10b2363cdf7d96f812e1772f8e0b2
#
_entry.id   9fd10b2363cdf7d96f812e1772f8e0b2
#
_cell.length_a   1.000
_cell.length_b   1.000
_cell.length_c   1.000
_cell.angle_alpha   90.00
_cell.angle_beta   90.00
_cell.angle_gamma   90.00
#
_symmetry.space_group_name_H-M   'P 1'
#
loop_
_entity.id
_entity.type
_entity.pdbx_description
1 polymer ?
#
loop_
_entity_poly.entity_id
_entity_poly.type
_entity_poly.pdbx_seq_one_letter_code
_entity_poly.pdbx_strand_id
1 'polypeptide(L)'
;KSDDPDLQERLDEYFNDNEDFMSELYEVITGCVSKGFEYAYAYKNAEGRTAFQCADSLGVVEVKAKETDDGCEYVIFHYVDRIGKDNKKIKRIQVWDKTQTYFYCQEDDGKIIPDESQEINPRPHTIYHKDGDKNTYFEGFGFIPFFRLDNCQKQFSGLKPIKHLIDDYDLMSCGLSNNIQDSNEVLYVVKGFEGNNLDEMMMNVKAKKHIGVSSEGGIEAHTLDIPYQARQAKLDLDEKNIYRFGMGFNSAQLGDGNITNIVIKSRYALLDLKCNKLEIRLKQFMRKLLKVILKEINEEHDTDYQQKDVYFDFEREVMTNAADNAQIELTDAQKQQTQINTLLMLATKLDNETLMQNICDVLDIEYNEIKDKLPPPEEVNDPYQAQNLLSTLPTEPIDGGDVIAE
;
A
#
# COMPACT_ATOMS: atom_id res chain seq x y z
N LYS A 1 7.34 17.76 -1.46
CA LYS A 1 7.37 18.97 -0.61
C LYS A 1 8.54 19.87 -1.05
N SER A 2 8.39 21.16 -0.92
CA SER A 2 9.42 22.17 -1.16
C SER A 2 9.45 23.15 0.00
N ASP A 3 10.62 23.76 0.25
CA ASP A 3 10.77 24.85 1.24
C ASP A 3 10.32 26.21 0.64
N ASP A 4 10.19 26.30 -0.69
CA ASP A 4 9.67 27.47 -1.39
C ASP A 4 8.13 27.38 -1.45
N PRO A 5 7.39 28.36 -0.86
CA PRO A 5 5.93 28.30 -0.81
C PRO A 5 5.27 28.36 -2.21
N ASP A 6 5.83 29.16 -3.14
CA ASP A 6 5.26 29.30 -4.48
C ASP A 6 5.44 28.01 -5.30
N LEU A 7 6.59 27.33 -5.13
CA LEU A 7 6.81 26.02 -5.74
C LEU A 7 5.93 24.95 -5.10
N GLN A 8 5.75 25.01 -3.76
CA GLN A 8 4.91 24.06 -3.05
C GLN A 8 3.45 24.11 -3.52
N GLU A 9 2.85 25.30 -3.61
CA GLU A 9 1.47 25.50 -4.07
C GLU A 9 1.27 24.90 -5.48
N ARG A 10 2.22 25.13 -6.38
CA ARG A 10 2.16 24.58 -7.75
C ARG A 10 2.33 23.07 -7.78
N LEU A 11 3.23 22.52 -6.95
CA LEU A 11 3.40 21.08 -6.86
C LEU A 11 2.16 20.38 -6.29
N ASP A 12 1.45 21.04 -5.36
CA ASP A 12 0.22 20.50 -4.81
C ASP A 12 -0.87 20.38 -5.88
N GLU A 13 -1.01 21.37 -6.78
CA GLU A 13 -1.95 21.28 -7.91
C GLU A 13 -1.69 20.09 -8.85
N TYR A 14 -0.42 19.71 -9.06
CA TYR A 14 -0.07 18.57 -9.93
C TYR A 14 -0.13 17.22 -9.23
N PHE A 15 0.13 17.17 -7.92
CA PHE A 15 0.37 15.92 -7.19
C PHE A 15 -0.56 15.74 -5.98
N ASN A 16 -0.46 16.58 -4.94
CA ASN A 16 -1.11 16.30 -3.66
C ASN A 16 -2.63 16.56 -3.70
N ASP A 17 -3.05 17.64 -4.35
CA ASP A 17 -4.46 18.02 -4.47
C ASP A 17 -5.12 17.44 -5.73
N ASN A 18 -4.38 16.65 -6.50
CA ASN A 18 -4.85 16.02 -7.72
C ASN A 18 -5.28 14.57 -7.46
N GLU A 19 -6.58 14.36 -7.23
CA GLU A 19 -7.16 13.03 -6.97
C GLU A 19 -6.94 12.06 -8.14
N ASP A 20 -6.99 12.55 -9.38
CA ASP A 20 -6.75 11.74 -10.58
C ASP A 20 -5.31 11.21 -10.59
N PHE A 21 -4.33 12.08 -10.29
CA PHE A 21 -2.93 11.65 -10.19
C PHE A 21 -2.73 10.62 -9.09
N MET A 22 -3.33 10.81 -7.91
CA MET A 22 -3.21 9.86 -6.80
C MET A 22 -3.83 8.50 -7.14
N SER A 23 -4.96 8.50 -7.84
CA SER A 23 -5.61 7.27 -8.34
C SER A 23 -4.71 6.54 -9.33
N GLU A 24 -4.18 7.24 -10.32
CA GLU A 24 -3.27 6.65 -11.33
C GLU A 24 -1.96 6.15 -10.71
N LEU A 25 -1.41 6.88 -9.74
CA LEU A 25 -0.22 6.45 -8.98
C LEU A 25 -0.48 5.15 -8.19
N TYR A 26 -1.66 5.02 -7.59
CA TYR A 26 -2.07 3.81 -6.91
C TYR A 26 -2.12 2.61 -7.86
N GLU A 27 -2.68 2.78 -9.06
CA GLU A 27 -2.70 1.74 -10.09
C GLU A 27 -1.29 1.36 -10.55
N VAL A 28 -0.41 2.35 -10.75
CA VAL A 28 1.01 2.10 -11.10
C VAL A 28 1.73 1.31 -10.00
N ILE A 29 1.52 1.64 -8.73
CA ILE A 29 2.14 0.92 -7.61
C ILE A 29 1.59 -0.51 -7.51
N THR A 30 0.28 -0.68 -7.63
CA THR A 30 -0.39 -1.99 -7.57
C THR A 30 0.06 -2.88 -8.72
N GLY A 31 0.11 -2.35 -9.93
CA GLY A 31 0.63 -3.04 -11.12
C GLY A 31 2.10 -3.41 -10.98
N CYS A 32 2.91 -2.49 -10.46
CA CYS A 32 4.33 -2.71 -10.21
C CYS A 32 4.57 -3.88 -9.24
N VAL A 33 3.85 -3.93 -8.11
CA VAL A 33 4.00 -4.99 -7.11
C VAL A 33 3.47 -6.33 -7.63
N SER A 34 2.35 -6.34 -8.33
CA SER A 34 1.70 -7.56 -8.82
C SER A 34 2.39 -8.15 -10.04
N LYS A 35 2.81 -7.33 -11.01
CA LYS A 35 3.40 -7.77 -12.29
C LYS A 35 4.93 -7.71 -12.31
N GLY A 36 5.54 -6.92 -11.39
CA GLY A 36 6.98 -6.72 -11.29
C GLY A 36 7.47 -5.37 -11.79
N PHE A 37 6.73 -4.73 -12.66
CA PHE A 37 6.90 -3.36 -13.15
C PHE A 37 5.61 -2.85 -13.77
N GLU A 38 5.47 -1.50 -13.78
CA GLU A 38 4.33 -0.82 -14.40
C GLU A 38 4.80 0.49 -15.02
N TYR A 39 3.98 1.05 -15.90
CA TYR A 39 4.28 2.30 -16.58
C TYR A 39 3.26 3.38 -16.23
N ALA A 40 3.74 4.62 -16.19
CA ALA A 40 2.91 5.79 -16.39
C ALA A 40 3.37 6.52 -17.65
N TYR A 41 2.47 7.16 -18.37
CA TYR A 41 2.82 8.04 -19.47
C TYR A 41 2.26 9.44 -19.24
N ALA A 42 3.00 10.45 -19.74
CA ALA A 42 2.56 11.83 -19.66
C ALA A 42 1.79 12.22 -20.93
N TYR A 43 0.75 13.00 -20.73
CA TYR A 43 -0.03 13.60 -21.80
C TYR A 43 -0.47 15.01 -21.40
N LYS A 44 -0.96 15.81 -22.34
CA LYS A 44 -1.61 17.09 -22.02
C LYS A 44 -3.12 16.89 -21.91
N ASN A 45 -3.67 17.33 -20.79
CA ASN A 45 -5.11 17.35 -20.57
C ASN A 45 -5.81 18.44 -21.40
N ALA A 46 -7.13 18.56 -21.27
CA ALA A 46 -7.92 19.53 -22.01
C ALA A 46 -7.54 21.00 -21.72
N GLU A 47 -6.96 21.25 -20.54
CA GLU A 47 -6.51 22.57 -20.08
C GLU A 47 -5.07 22.88 -20.50
N GLY A 48 -4.40 21.95 -21.20
CA GLY A 48 -3.02 22.11 -21.66
C GLY A 48 -1.98 21.79 -20.58
N ARG A 49 -2.37 21.33 -19.40
CA ARG A 49 -1.47 20.92 -18.32
C ARG A 49 -1.01 19.47 -18.48
N THR A 50 0.21 19.17 -18.07
CA THR A 50 0.71 17.79 -18.07
C THR A 50 0.01 16.97 -17.00
N ALA A 51 -0.57 15.86 -17.43
CA ALA A 51 -1.16 14.84 -16.59
C ALA A 51 -0.47 13.48 -16.82
N PHE A 52 -0.65 12.56 -15.90
CA PHE A 52 -0.09 11.21 -15.98
C PHE A 52 -1.21 10.18 -15.92
N GLN A 53 -1.05 9.13 -16.72
CA GLN A 53 -1.98 7.99 -16.72
C GLN A 53 -1.20 6.68 -16.65
N CYS A 54 -1.75 5.70 -15.95
CA CYS A 54 -1.22 4.35 -15.88
C CYS A 54 -1.34 3.65 -17.24
N ALA A 55 -0.28 2.98 -17.67
CA ALA A 55 -0.28 2.11 -18.84
C ALA A 55 0.10 0.69 -18.41
N ASP A 56 -0.83 -0.26 -18.61
CA ASP A 56 -0.62 -1.66 -18.26
C ASP A 56 0.66 -2.21 -18.90
N SER A 57 1.59 -2.66 -18.07
CA SER A 57 2.87 -3.20 -18.51
C SER A 57 2.73 -4.42 -19.44
N LEU A 58 1.62 -5.14 -19.38
CA LEU A 58 1.31 -6.22 -20.32
C LEU A 58 1.00 -5.69 -21.72
N GLY A 59 0.61 -4.43 -21.84
CA GLY A 59 0.33 -3.75 -23.10
C GLY A 59 1.50 -2.90 -23.62
N VAL A 60 2.59 -2.73 -22.87
CA VAL A 60 3.70 -1.85 -23.23
C VAL A 60 4.93 -2.66 -23.67
N VAL A 61 5.47 -2.32 -24.83
CA VAL A 61 6.70 -2.93 -25.38
C VAL A 61 7.71 -1.83 -25.69
N GLU A 62 8.87 -1.87 -25.03
CA GLU A 62 10.01 -1.00 -25.32
C GLU A 62 10.80 -1.57 -26.52
N VAL A 63 10.96 -0.78 -27.57
CA VAL A 63 11.77 -1.12 -28.74
C VAL A 63 13.08 -0.34 -28.68
N LYS A 64 14.20 -1.06 -28.63
CA LYS A 64 15.55 -0.49 -28.59
C LYS A 64 16.27 -0.76 -29.90
N ALA A 65 17.05 0.21 -30.36
CA ALA A 65 17.87 0.05 -31.57
C ALA A 65 19.00 -0.97 -31.36
N LYS A 66 19.55 -1.03 -30.11
CA LYS A 66 20.61 -1.98 -29.72
C LYS A 66 20.37 -2.44 -28.28
N GLU A 67 20.81 -3.65 -27.95
CA GLU A 67 20.70 -4.21 -26.60
C GLU A 67 21.41 -3.36 -25.53
N THR A 68 22.46 -2.64 -25.92
CA THR A 68 23.28 -1.82 -25.04
C THR A 68 22.77 -0.39 -24.87
N ASP A 69 21.72 0.01 -25.60
CA ASP A 69 21.16 1.35 -25.51
C ASP A 69 20.32 1.51 -24.23
N ASP A 70 20.60 2.52 -23.46
CA ASP A 70 19.83 2.88 -22.25
C ASP A 70 18.47 3.50 -22.57
N GLY A 71 18.25 3.93 -23.85
CA GLY A 71 17.02 4.57 -24.34
C GLY A 71 16.21 3.68 -25.27
N CYS A 72 14.90 3.96 -25.35
CA CYS A 72 14.01 3.36 -26.34
C CYS A 72 13.99 4.20 -27.62
N GLU A 73 13.92 3.54 -28.77
CA GLU A 73 13.68 4.17 -30.06
C GLU A 73 12.17 4.42 -30.25
N TYR A 74 11.37 3.43 -29.86
CA TYR A 74 9.92 3.48 -29.85
C TYR A 74 9.38 2.80 -28.60
N VAL A 75 8.18 3.21 -28.18
CA VAL A 75 7.36 2.47 -27.24
C VAL A 75 6.04 2.13 -27.91
N ILE A 76 5.70 0.84 -27.92
CA ILE A 76 4.42 0.37 -28.43
C ILE A 76 3.51 0.15 -27.22
N PHE A 77 2.36 0.82 -27.19
CA PHE A 77 1.33 0.63 -26.17
C PHE A 77 0.07 0.10 -26.84
N HIS A 78 -0.48 -1.00 -26.34
CA HIS A 78 -1.71 -1.55 -26.86
C HIS A 78 -2.70 -1.85 -25.72
N TYR A 79 -3.96 -1.63 -26.00
CA TYR A 79 -5.07 -1.95 -25.11
C TYR A 79 -6.28 -2.40 -25.91
N VAL A 80 -7.23 -3.06 -25.22
CA VAL A 80 -8.47 -3.54 -25.85
C VAL A 80 -9.60 -2.61 -25.48
N ASP A 81 -10.15 -1.95 -26.48
CA ASP A 81 -11.34 -1.12 -26.35
C ASP A 81 -12.60 -1.94 -26.68
N ARG A 82 -13.71 -1.61 -26.02
CA ARG A 82 -15.00 -2.27 -26.23
C ARG A 82 -16.01 -1.24 -26.70
N ILE A 83 -16.42 -1.36 -27.95
CA ILE A 83 -17.25 -0.36 -28.61
C ILE A 83 -18.65 -0.93 -28.90
N GLY A 84 -19.65 -0.07 -28.69
CA GLY A 84 -21.05 -0.32 -29.03
C GLY A 84 -21.79 -1.28 -28.08
N LYS A 85 -23.07 -1.50 -28.38
CA LYS A 85 -23.94 -2.37 -27.56
C LYS A 85 -23.54 -3.84 -27.62
N ASP A 86 -22.87 -4.25 -28.68
CA ASP A 86 -22.43 -5.63 -28.91
C ASP A 86 -21.06 -5.93 -28.27
N ASN A 87 -20.49 -4.97 -27.51
CA ASN A 87 -19.17 -5.12 -26.88
C ASN A 87 -18.07 -5.56 -27.88
N LYS A 88 -18.11 -5.08 -29.13
CA LYS A 88 -17.10 -5.40 -30.12
C LYS A 88 -15.72 -5.01 -29.60
N LYS A 89 -14.79 -5.96 -29.59
CA LYS A 89 -13.42 -5.74 -29.12
C LYS A 89 -12.57 -5.20 -30.26
N ILE A 90 -11.98 -4.04 -30.04
CA ILE A 90 -11.00 -3.43 -30.94
C ILE A 90 -9.70 -3.30 -30.17
N LYS A 91 -8.64 -3.88 -30.68
CA LYS A 91 -7.30 -3.67 -30.14
C LYS A 91 -6.76 -2.37 -30.71
N ARG A 92 -6.56 -1.38 -29.82
CA ARG A 92 -5.91 -0.12 -30.14
C ARG A 92 -4.42 -0.26 -29.93
N ILE A 93 -3.62 0.24 -30.88
CA ILE A 93 -2.17 0.15 -30.85
C ILE A 93 -1.61 1.53 -31.10
N GLN A 94 -0.78 2.01 -30.20
CA GLN A 94 -0.12 3.30 -30.29
C GLN A 94 1.39 3.06 -30.36
N VAL A 95 2.07 3.68 -31.30
CA VAL A 95 3.52 3.65 -31.41
C VAL A 95 4.04 5.05 -31.16
N TRP A 96 4.77 5.19 -30.07
CA TRP A 96 5.29 6.47 -29.59
C TRP A 96 6.76 6.62 -29.94
N ASP A 97 7.14 7.69 -30.63
CA ASP A 97 8.51 8.11 -30.79
C ASP A 97 8.82 9.33 -29.90
N LYS A 98 9.89 10.06 -30.13
CA LYS A 98 10.27 11.23 -29.30
C LYS A 98 9.40 12.46 -29.56
N THR A 99 8.65 12.51 -30.64
CA THR A 99 7.96 13.68 -31.15
C THR A 99 6.48 13.48 -31.39
N GLN A 100 6.07 12.27 -31.77
CA GLN A 100 4.71 11.98 -32.23
C GLN A 100 4.28 10.54 -31.90
N THR A 101 2.98 10.30 -32.05
CA THR A 101 2.34 9.02 -31.83
C THR A 101 1.61 8.57 -33.08
N TYR A 102 1.84 7.34 -33.50
CA TYR A 102 1.13 6.68 -34.61
C TYR A 102 0.03 5.80 -34.02
N PHE A 103 -1.16 5.88 -34.59
CA PHE A 103 -2.33 5.14 -34.12
C PHE A 103 -2.73 4.07 -35.12
N TYR A 104 -2.89 2.85 -34.61
CA TYR A 104 -3.34 1.69 -35.37
C TYR A 104 -4.46 0.99 -34.63
N CYS A 105 -5.29 0.26 -35.36
CA CYS A 105 -6.31 -0.60 -34.78
C CYS A 105 -6.29 -2.00 -35.41
N GLN A 106 -6.78 -2.96 -34.65
CA GLN A 106 -6.95 -4.34 -35.09
C GLN A 106 -8.32 -4.82 -34.61
N GLU A 107 -9.17 -5.23 -35.54
CA GLU A 107 -10.47 -5.82 -35.27
C GLU A 107 -10.37 -7.35 -35.36
N ASP A 108 -10.91 -8.04 -34.34
CA ASP A 108 -11.11 -9.50 -34.33
C ASP A 108 -9.94 -10.32 -34.94
N ASP A 109 -8.72 -10.10 -34.44
CA ASP A 109 -7.50 -10.76 -34.94
C ASP A 109 -7.19 -10.55 -36.43
N GLY A 110 -7.83 -9.56 -37.05
CA GLY A 110 -7.56 -9.15 -38.43
C GLY A 110 -6.20 -8.48 -38.60
N LYS A 111 -6.03 -7.84 -39.76
CA LYS A 111 -4.79 -7.07 -40.05
C LYS A 111 -4.76 -5.79 -39.20
N ILE A 112 -3.56 -5.39 -38.79
CA ILE A 112 -3.30 -4.08 -38.19
C ILE A 112 -3.37 -3.04 -39.31
N ILE A 113 -4.27 -2.07 -39.13
CA ILE A 113 -4.50 -0.94 -40.05
C ILE A 113 -4.35 0.39 -39.33
N PRO A 114 -4.04 1.49 -40.01
CA PRO A 114 -4.11 2.81 -39.39
C PRO A 114 -5.50 3.08 -38.81
N ASP A 115 -5.56 3.73 -37.67
CA ASP A 115 -6.81 4.04 -37.00
C ASP A 115 -7.47 5.27 -37.66
N GLU A 116 -8.51 5.02 -38.45
CA GLU A 116 -9.26 6.06 -39.15
C GLU A 116 -10.16 6.91 -38.21
N SER A 117 -10.33 6.51 -36.97
CA SER A 117 -11.06 7.32 -35.98
C SER A 117 -10.24 8.51 -35.47
N GLN A 118 -8.94 8.56 -35.76
CA GLN A 118 -8.06 9.66 -35.40
C GLN A 118 -8.04 10.68 -36.54
N GLU A 119 -8.43 11.92 -36.25
CA GLU A 119 -8.44 13.03 -37.24
C GLU A 119 -7.03 13.31 -37.78
N ILE A 120 -6.01 13.15 -36.96
CA ILE A 120 -4.60 13.35 -37.31
C ILE A 120 -3.81 12.09 -36.95
N ASN A 121 -3.16 11.46 -37.94
CA ASN A 121 -2.33 10.29 -37.74
C ASN A 121 -1.15 10.29 -38.74
N PRO A 122 0.13 10.41 -38.28
CA PRO A 122 0.57 10.53 -36.90
C PRO A 122 0.21 11.88 -36.25
N ARG A 123 0.08 11.90 -34.94
CA ARG A 123 -0.25 13.05 -34.14
C ARG A 123 0.92 13.44 -33.22
N PRO A 124 1.30 14.73 -33.08
CA PRO A 124 2.23 15.16 -32.03
C PRO A 124 1.76 14.76 -30.65
N HIS A 125 2.67 14.61 -29.69
CA HIS A 125 2.33 14.14 -28.33
C HIS A 125 1.34 15.07 -27.64
N THR A 126 1.45 16.39 -27.88
CA THR A 126 0.65 17.40 -27.24
C THR A 126 -0.05 18.27 -28.28
N ILE A 127 -1.33 18.44 -28.10
CA ILE A 127 -2.16 19.40 -28.84
C ILE A 127 -2.91 20.22 -27.80
N TYR A 128 -2.68 21.51 -27.76
CA TYR A 128 -3.30 22.36 -26.75
C TYR A 128 -3.63 23.76 -27.30
N HIS A 129 -4.52 24.43 -26.60
CA HIS A 129 -4.88 25.83 -26.83
C HIS A 129 -4.38 26.64 -25.64
N LYS A 130 -3.76 27.82 -25.92
CA LYS A 130 -3.45 28.76 -24.85
C LYS A 130 -4.68 29.64 -24.59
N ASP A 131 -4.95 29.95 -23.35
CA ASP A 131 -6.05 30.80 -22.95
C ASP A 131 -5.99 32.15 -23.66
N GLY A 132 -7.11 32.53 -24.30
CA GLY A 132 -7.21 33.74 -25.07
C GLY A 132 -6.65 33.67 -26.49
N ASP A 133 -6.04 32.60 -26.92
CA ASP A 133 -5.55 32.38 -28.27
C ASP A 133 -6.46 31.41 -29.05
N LYS A 134 -6.68 31.73 -30.35
CA LYS A 134 -7.44 30.86 -31.26
C LYS A 134 -6.57 29.81 -31.94
N ASN A 135 -5.27 29.85 -31.73
CA ASN A 135 -4.32 28.94 -32.38
C ASN A 135 -4.26 27.59 -31.61
N THR A 136 -4.11 26.54 -32.40
CA THR A 136 -3.82 25.19 -31.88
C THR A 136 -2.31 25.01 -31.95
N TYR A 137 -1.72 24.63 -30.82
CA TYR A 137 -0.29 24.36 -30.72
C TYR A 137 -0.03 22.85 -30.79
N PHE A 138 1.02 22.46 -31.52
CA PHE A 138 1.43 21.10 -31.75
C PHE A 138 2.87 20.93 -31.29
N GLU A 139 3.10 20.22 -30.18
CA GLU A 139 4.42 20.03 -29.62
C GLU A 139 4.67 18.58 -29.24
N GLY A 140 5.94 18.18 -29.25
CA GLY A 140 6.39 16.92 -28.67
C GLY A 140 7.12 17.15 -27.37
N PHE A 141 7.13 16.16 -26.48
CA PHE A 141 7.92 16.24 -25.25
C PHE A 141 9.45 16.25 -25.53
N GLY A 142 9.89 15.91 -26.76
CA GLY A 142 11.28 15.75 -27.10
C GLY A 142 11.92 14.44 -26.60
N PHE A 143 11.13 13.62 -25.91
CA PHE A 143 11.47 12.27 -25.45
C PHE A 143 10.20 11.43 -25.44
N ILE A 144 10.34 10.10 -25.29
CA ILE A 144 9.19 9.20 -25.20
C ILE A 144 8.61 9.32 -23.77
N PRO A 145 7.34 9.81 -23.60
CA PRO A 145 6.81 10.17 -22.29
C PRO A 145 6.30 8.98 -21.48
N PHE A 146 7.00 7.84 -21.54
CA PHE A 146 6.71 6.64 -20.76
C PHE A 146 7.73 6.47 -19.63
N PHE A 147 7.24 6.28 -18.42
CA PHE A 147 8.04 6.16 -17.21
C PHE A 147 7.75 4.82 -16.55
N ARG A 148 8.78 4.00 -16.36
CA ARG A 148 8.65 2.69 -15.73
C ARG A 148 8.99 2.75 -14.25
N LEU A 149 8.11 2.17 -13.43
CA LEU A 149 8.33 1.85 -12.03
C LEU A 149 8.64 0.36 -11.90
N ASP A 150 9.82 0.02 -11.43
CA ASP A 150 10.25 -1.37 -11.21
C ASP A 150 10.10 -1.76 -9.73
N ASN A 151 9.46 -2.90 -9.43
CA ASN A 151 9.38 -3.47 -8.08
C ASN A 151 10.78 -3.84 -7.53
N CYS A 152 11.61 -4.40 -8.40
CA CYS A 152 13.01 -4.71 -8.09
C CYS A 152 13.85 -4.69 -9.37
N GLN A 153 15.20 -4.73 -9.23
CA GLN A 153 16.11 -4.71 -10.38
C GLN A 153 15.85 -5.83 -11.39
N LYS A 154 15.39 -6.99 -10.94
CA LYS A 154 15.08 -8.15 -11.81
C LYS A 154 13.64 -8.15 -12.30
N GLN A 155 12.85 -7.12 -11.99
CA GLN A 155 11.44 -6.98 -12.39
C GLN A 155 10.57 -8.18 -11.98
N PHE A 156 10.85 -8.73 -10.79
CA PHE A 156 10.04 -9.82 -10.28
C PHE A 156 8.81 -9.29 -9.53
N SER A 157 7.68 -9.94 -9.79
CA SER A 157 6.46 -9.76 -9.01
C SER A 157 6.70 -10.04 -7.52
N GLY A 158 6.03 -9.32 -6.66
CA GLY A 158 6.00 -9.58 -5.22
C GLY A 158 5.42 -10.96 -4.86
N LEU A 159 4.64 -11.56 -5.77
CA LEU A 159 4.06 -12.89 -5.62
C LEU A 159 5.03 -14.02 -5.96
N LYS A 160 6.07 -13.75 -6.76
CA LYS A 160 6.99 -14.80 -7.24
C LYS A 160 7.60 -15.65 -6.12
N PRO A 161 8.05 -15.09 -4.97
CA PRO A 161 8.62 -15.89 -3.89
C PRO A 161 7.63 -16.82 -3.17
N ILE A 162 6.34 -16.48 -3.21
CA ILE A 162 5.28 -17.17 -2.45
C ILE A 162 4.30 -17.93 -3.33
N LYS A 163 4.46 -17.87 -4.65
CA LYS A 163 3.52 -18.50 -5.59
C LYS A 163 3.26 -19.98 -5.27
N HIS A 164 4.31 -20.73 -5.05
CA HIS A 164 4.16 -22.17 -4.75
C HIS A 164 3.43 -22.45 -3.42
N LEU A 165 3.60 -21.56 -2.44
CA LEU A 165 2.88 -21.67 -1.16
C LEU A 165 1.40 -21.36 -1.34
N ILE A 166 1.06 -20.36 -2.17
CA ILE A 166 -0.32 -20.01 -2.51
C ILE A 166 -0.97 -21.18 -3.27
N ASP A 167 -0.30 -21.69 -4.31
CA ASP A 167 -0.78 -22.81 -5.11
C ASP A 167 -1.03 -24.06 -4.23
N ASP A 168 -0.15 -24.34 -3.25
CA ASP A 168 -0.29 -25.46 -2.32
C ASP A 168 -1.43 -25.24 -1.32
N TYR A 169 -1.56 -24.01 -0.77
CA TYR A 169 -2.66 -23.62 0.11
C TYR A 169 -4.01 -23.82 -0.58
N ASP A 170 -4.15 -23.32 -1.81
CA ASP A 170 -5.38 -23.42 -2.59
C ASP A 170 -5.72 -24.90 -2.89
N LEU A 171 -4.73 -25.70 -3.29
CA LEU A 171 -4.92 -27.12 -3.56
C LEU A 171 -5.36 -27.88 -2.30
N MET A 172 -4.73 -27.60 -1.15
CA MET A 172 -5.08 -28.23 0.13
C MET A 172 -6.47 -27.79 0.62
N SER A 173 -6.81 -26.52 0.46
CA SER A 173 -8.12 -25.97 0.82
C SER A 173 -9.23 -26.56 -0.05
N CYS A 174 -9.06 -26.61 -1.36
CA CYS A 174 -9.99 -27.27 -2.28
C CYS A 174 -10.13 -28.76 -1.98
N GLY A 175 -9.00 -29.45 -1.72
CA GLY A 175 -9.01 -30.87 -1.37
C GLY A 175 -9.71 -31.15 -0.04
N LEU A 176 -9.58 -30.27 0.96
CA LEU A 176 -10.31 -30.37 2.21
C LEU A 176 -11.82 -30.20 1.98
N SER A 177 -12.22 -29.20 1.21
CA SER A 177 -13.62 -28.96 0.87
C SER A 177 -14.25 -30.15 0.15
N ASN A 178 -13.58 -30.70 -0.86
CA ASN A 178 -14.06 -31.87 -1.60
C ASN A 178 -14.19 -33.09 -0.66
N ASN A 179 -13.19 -33.35 0.19
CA ASN A 179 -13.27 -34.48 1.11
C ASN A 179 -14.37 -34.34 2.15
N ILE A 180 -14.68 -33.11 2.60
CA ILE A 180 -15.83 -32.87 3.50
C ILE A 180 -17.14 -33.19 2.77
N GLN A 181 -17.25 -32.84 1.49
CA GLN A 181 -18.40 -33.19 0.67
C GLN A 181 -18.52 -34.71 0.49
N ASP A 182 -17.41 -35.36 0.12
CA ASP A 182 -17.36 -36.81 -0.10
C ASP A 182 -17.61 -37.60 1.21
N SER A 183 -17.19 -37.08 2.36
CA SER A 183 -17.43 -37.74 3.66
C SER A 183 -18.90 -37.81 4.08
N ASN A 184 -19.74 -36.93 3.47
CA ASN A 184 -21.18 -37.01 3.66
C ASN A 184 -21.80 -38.15 2.85
N GLU A 185 -21.06 -38.71 1.90
CA GLU A 185 -21.49 -39.91 1.16
C GLU A 185 -21.06 -41.16 1.86
N VAL A 186 -22.02 -42.01 2.20
CA VAL A 186 -21.77 -43.28 2.82
C VAL A 186 -21.51 -44.32 1.74
N LEU A 187 -20.31 -44.93 1.77
CA LEU A 187 -19.98 -46.06 0.91
C LEU A 187 -20.59 -47.34 1.50
N TYR A 188 -21.55 -47.90 0.78
CA TYR A 188 -22.15 -49.16 1.18
C TYR A 188 -21.45 -50.33 0.50
N VAL A 189 -20.83 -51.17 1.27
CA VAL A 189 -20.24 -52.44 0.79
C VAL A 189 -21.27 -53.54 1.00
N VAL A 190 -21.78 -54.12 -0.07
CA VAL A 190 -22.78 -55.16 -0.03
C VAL A 190 -22.14 -56.51 -0.26
N LYS A 191 -22.34 -57.43 0.68
CA LYS A 191 -21.83 -58.81 0.61
C LYS A 191 -23.01 -59.75 0.44
N GLY A 192 -22.88 -60.76 -0.45
CA GLY A 192 -23.87 -61.83 -0.59
C GLY A 192 -25.25 -61.37 -1.13
N PHE A 193 -25.26 -60.34 -1.99
CA PHE A 193 -26.51 -59.91 -2.65
C PHE A 193 -26.80 -60.79 -3.85
N GLU A 194 -27.96 -61.52 -3.79
CA GLU A 194 -28.40 -62.40 -4.85
C GLU A 194 -29.41 -61.77 -5.83
N GLY A 195 -29.72 -60.48 -5.68
CA GLY A 195 -30.70 -59.74 -6.51
C GLY A 195 -30.08 -59.20 -7.80
N ASN A 196 -30.94 -59.02 -8.81
CA ASN A 196 -30.50 -58.54 -10.11
C ASN A 196 -30.43 -57.01 -10.25
N ASN A 197 -30.88 -56.24 -9.25
CA ASN A 197 -30.97 -54.78 -9.34
C ASN A 197 -30.36 -54.12 -8.09
N LEU A 198 -29.12 -53.65 -8.22
CA LEU A 198 -28.41 -52.96 -7.14
C LEU A 198 -29.01 -51.57 -6.87
N ASP A 199 -29.53 -50.89 -7.87
CA ASP A 199 -30.10 -49.54 -7.75
C ASP A 199 -31.40 -49.59 -6.92
N GLU A 200 -32.24 -50.60 -7.14
CA GLU A 200 -33.45 -50.79 -6.37
C GLU A 200 -33.15 -51.08 -4.91
N MET A 201 -32.10 -51.86 -4.67
CA MET A 201 -31.64 -52.16 -3.33
C MET A 201 -31.15 -50.87 -2.64
N MET A 202 -30.35 -50.10 -3.32
CA MET A 202 -29.85 -48.81 -2.79
C MET A 202 -30.98 -47.79 -2.53
N MET A 203 -32.00 -47.74 -3.39
CA MET A 203 -33.20 -46.94 -3.14
C MET A 203 -33.93 -47.44 -1.86
N ASN A 204 -34.05 -48.74 -1.64
CA ASN A 204 -34.67 -49.28 -0.44
C ASN A 204 -33.87 -48.99 0.83
N VAL A 205 -32.54 -49.07 0.76
CA VAL A 205 -31.62 -48.67 1.86
C VAL A 205 -31.82 -47.23 2.23
N LYS A 206 -31.83 -46.33 1.23
CA LYS A 206 -32.00 -44.87 1.45
C LYS A 206 -33.42 -44.51 1.94
N ALA A 207 -34.44 -45.15 1.39
CA ALA A 207 -35.83 -44.80 1.68
C ALA A 207 -36.39 -45.54 2.91
N LYS A 208 -36.14 -46.84 3.02
CA LYS A 208 -36.71 -47.70 4.06
C LYS A 208 -35.76 -48.01 5.20
N LYS A 209 -34.45 -47.76 5.03
CA LYS A 209 -33.38 -47.97 5.99
C LYS A 209 -33.25 -49.43 6.46
N HIS A 210 -33.76 -50.43 5.71
CA HIS A 210 -33.57 -51.82 5.96
C HIS A 210 -33.56 -52.64 4.66
N ILE A 211 -32.84 -53.75 4.65
CA ILE A 211 -32.81 -54.72 3.56
C ILE A 211 -32.81 -56.13 4.10
N GLY A 212 -33.34 -57.06 3.30
CA GLY A 212 -33.13 -58.48 3.53
C GLY A 212 -31.81 -58.95 2.90
N VAL A 213 -31.02 -59.68 3.66
CA VAL A 213 -29.74 -60.29 3.20
C VAL A 213 -29.80 -61.79 3.48
N SER A 214 -29.00 -62.57 2.73
CA SER A 214 -28.84 -64.01 3.00
C SER A 214 -28.12 -64.23 4.35
N SER A 215 -28.13 -65.46 4.84
CA SER A 215 -27.56 -65.83 6.15
C SER A 215 -26.07 -65.46 6.31
N GLU A 216 -25.33 -65.30 5.20
CA GLU A 216 -23.93 -64.91 5.18
C GLU A 216 -23.72 -63.52 4.52
N GLY A 217 -24.80 -62.84 4.13
CA GLY A 217 -24.75 -61.52 3.51
C GLY A 217 -24.87 -60.37 4.50
N GLY A 218 -24.44 -59.20 4.11
CA GLY A 218 -24.56 -57.99 4.91
C GLY A 218 -24.26 -56.71 4.14
N ILE A 219 -24.61 -55.59 4.75
CA ILE A 219 -24.21 -54.28 4.29
C ILE A 219 -23.30 -53.67 5.36
N GLU A 220 -22.13 -53.27 4.93
CA GLU A 220 -21.24 -52.47 5.74
C GLU A 220 -21.25 -51.02 5.21
N ALA A 221 -21.50 -50.10 6.09
CA ALA A 221 -21.43 -48.68 5.77
C ALA A 221 -20.05 -48.16 6.17
N HIS A 222 -19.30 -47.69 5.22
CA HIS A 222 -18.01 -47.05 5.45
C HIS A 222 -18.12 -45.55 5.20
N THR A 223 -17.65 -44.75 6.14
CA THR A 223 -17.41 -43.31 5.94
C THR A 223 -15.93 -43.10 5.71
N LEU A 224 -15.58 -42.20 4.82
CA LEU A 224 -14.20 -41.82 4.60
C LEU A 224 -13.68 -41.04 5.80
N ASP A 225 -12.63 -41.54 6.42
CA ASP A 225 -11.95 -40.82 7.50
C ASP A 225 -11.07 -39.71 6.89
N ILE A 226 -11.38 -38.48 7.21
CA ILE A 226 -10.62 -37.31 6.71
C ILE A 226 -9.57 -37.00 7.75
N PRO A 227 -8.28 -36.87 7.39
CA PRO A 227 -7.23 -36.42 8.29
C PRO A 227 -7.30 -34.91 8.51
N TYR A 228 -8.44 -34.44 9.08
CA TYR A 228 -8.76 -33.01 9.24
C TYR A 228 -7.67 -32.24 9.99
N GLN A 229 -7.19 -32.79 11.11
CA GLN A 229 -6.18 -32.09 11.93
C GLN A 229 -4.86 -31.88 11.18
N ALA A 230 -4.41 -32.87 10.42
CA ALA A 230 -3.18 -32.77 9.64
C ALA A 230 -3.32 -31.73 8.52
N ARG A 231 -4.50 -31.68 7.86
CA ARG A 231 -4.79 -30.69 6.81
C ARG A 231 -4.91 -29.31 7.37
N GLN A 232 -5.62 -29.13 8.49
CA GLN A 232 -5.73 -27.83 9.14
C GLN A 232 -4.34 -27.31 9.58
N ALA A 233 -3.53 -28.16 10.22
CA ALA A 233 -2.17 -27.79 10.60
C ALA A 233 -1.29 -27.38 9.41
N LYS A 234 -1.48 -28.02 8.25
CA LYS A 234 -0.78 -27.67 7.01
C LYS A 234 -1.26 -26.30 6.47
N LEU A 235 -2.58 -26.05 6.43
CA LEU A 235 -3.13 -24.76 6.01
C LEU A 235 -2.64 -23.63 6.91
N ASP A 236 -2.64 -23.81 8.23
CA ASP A 236 -2.14 -22.82 9.19
C ASP A 236 -0.65 -22.53 9.00
N LEU A 237 0.14 -23.59 8.69
CA LEU A 237 1.56 -23.43 8.40
C LEU A 237 1.81 -22.68 7.08
N ASP A 238 1.05 -23.00 6.03
CA ASP A 238 1.17 -22.35 4.72
C ASP A 238 0.75 -20.89 4.82
N GLU A 239 -0.34 -20.57 5.52
CA GLU A 239 -0.75 -19.19 5.78
C GLU A 239 0.38 -18.40 6.44
N LYS A 240 0.95 -18.92 7.54
CA LYS A 240 2.08 -18.25 8.23
C LYS A 240 3.28 -18.02 7.30
N ASN A 241 3.58 -19.02 6.46
CA ASN A 241 4.70 -18.94 5.52
C ASN A 241 4.41 -17.95 4.36
N ILE A 242 3.17 -17.89 3.87
CA ILE A 242 2.77 -16.92 2.84
C ILE A 242 3.00 -15.49 3.36
N TYR A 243 2.52 -15.16 4.56
CA TYR A 243 2.77 -13.84 5.15
C TYR A 243 4.25 -13.59 5.42
N ARG A 244 4.97 -14.56 5.96
CA ARG A 244 6.39 -14.42 6.30
C ARG A 244 7.27 -14.20 5.08
N PHE A 245 7.14 -15.05 4.05
CA PHE A 245 7.96 -14.96 2.83
C PHE A 245 7.45 -13.90 1.86
N GLY A 246 6.15 -13.56 1.90
CA GLY A 246 5.57 -12.43 1.20
C GLY A 246 5.90 -11.09 1.83
N MET A 247 6.55 -11.09 3.02
CA MET A 247 6.84 -9.89 3.80
C MET A 247 5.55 -9.07 4.07
N GLY A 248 4.45 -9.77 4.36
CA GLY A 248 3.15 -9.19 4.67
C GLY A 248 2.91 -9.10 6.17
N PHE A 249 1.83 -8.42 6.54
CA PHE A 249 1.33 -8.34 7.90
C PHE A 249 0.05 -9.17 8.04
N ASN A 250 0.02 -10.11 8.99
CA ASN A 250 -1.17 -10.90 9.30
C ASN A 250 -1.88 -10.32 10.52
N SER A 251 -3.00 -9.63 10.29
CA SER A 251 -3.83 -9.03 11.35
C SER A 251 -4.51 -10.08 12.25
N ALA A 252 -4.82 -11.27 11.73
CA ALA A 252 -5.43 -12.35 12.51
C ALA A 252 -4.53 -12.86 13.64
N GLN A 253 -3.21 -12.65 13.55
CA GLN A 253 -2.27 -13.04 14.61
C GLN A 253 -2.17 -12.01 15.75
N LEU A 254 -2.88 -10.87 15.66
CA LEU A 254 -2.84 -9.86 16.72
C LEU A 254 -3.41 -10.41 18.03
N GLY A 255 -4.35 -11.36 17.99
CA GLY A 255 -4.98 -11.95 19.20
C GLY A 255 -5.85 -10.92 19.95
N ASP A 256 -6.67 -11.41 20.86
CA ASP A 256 -7.59 -10.59 21.68
C ASP A 256 -6.94 -9.99 22.94
N GLY A 257 -5.61 -9.95 23.03
CA GLY A 257 -4.88 -9.49 24.20
C GLY A 257 -4.39 -8.03 24.10
N ASN A 258 -4.02 -7.47 25.23
CA ASN A 258 -3.41 -6.14 25.34
C ASN A 258 -1.99 -6.19 24.73
N ILE A 259 -1.88 -5.95 23.42
CA ILE A 259 -0.61 -6.04 22.68
C ILE A 259 0.09 -4.67 22.72
N THR A 260 1.33 -4.66 23.19
CA THR A 260 2.13 -3.43 23.25
C THR A 260 2.54 -2.94 21.86
N ASN A 261 2.76 -1.63 21.73
CA ASN A 261 3.22 -1.01 20.48
C ASN A 261 4.55 -1.61 19.97
N ILE A 262 5.40 -2.08 20.87
CA ILE A 262 6.67 -2.75 20.51
C ILE A 262 6.39 -4.05 19.75
N VAL A 263 5.42 -4.84 20.18
CA VAL A 263 5.04 -6.10 19.52
C VAL A 263 4.40 -5.80 18.16
N ILE A 264 3.53 -4.78 18.09
CA ILE A 264 2.94 -4.32 16.84
C ILE A 264 4.03 -3.91 15.85
N LYS A 265 4.94 -3.01 16.23
CA LYS A 265 6.08 -2.58 15.41
C LYS A 265 6.97 -3.75 14.97
N SER A 266 7.24 -4.70 15.86
CA SER A 266 8.02 -5.91 15.50
C SER A 266 7.34 -6.76 14.42
N ARG A 267 6.01 -6.86 14.46
CA ARG A 267 5.24 -7.60 13.44
C ARG A 267 5.18 -6.87 12.10
N TYR A 268 5.19 -5.53 12.10
CA TYR A 268 5.27 -4.72 10.88
C TYR A 268 6.66 -4.70 10.24
N ALA A 269 7.72 -5.10 10.95
CA ALA A 269 9.11 -4.94 10.50
C ALA A 269 9.42 -5.52 9.11
N LEU A 270 8.81 -6.67 8.75
CA LEU A 270 8.97 -7.27 7.42
C LEU A 270 8.27 -6.46 6.33
N LEU A 271 7.07 -5.96 6.61
CA LEU A 271 6.32 -5.11 5.71
C LEU A 271 7.05 -3.77 5.51
N ASP A 272 7.56 -3.17 6.59
CA ASP A 272 8.37 -1.94 6.54
C ASP A 272 9.62 -2.13 5.67
N LEU A 273 10.31 -3.26 5.82
CA LEU A 273 11.46 -3.56 4.97
C LEU A 273 11.10 -3.67 3.48
N LYS A 274 9.93 -4.21 3.16
CA LYS A 274 9.40 -4.28 1.79
C LYS A 274 9.07 -2.88 1.28
N CYS A 275 8.38 -2.06 2.09
CA CYS A 275 8.04 -0.68 1.76
C CYS A 275 9.30 0.18 1.54
N ASN A 276 10.30 0.08 2.41
CA ASN A 276 11.58 0.80 2.27
C ASN A 276 12.26 0.53 0.91
N LYS A 277 12.23 -0.72 0.46
CA LYS A 277 12.79 -1.07 -0.86
C LYS A 277 11.99 -0.47 -2.00
N LEU A 278 10.67 -0.46 -1.91
CA LEU A 278 9.81 0.13 -2.92
C LEU A 278 9.93 1.65 -2.95
N GLU A 279 10.04 2.32 -1.78
CA GLU A 279 10.22 3.77 -1.69
C GLU A 279 11.44 4.27 -2.46
N ILE A 280 12.56 3.56 -2.40
CA ILE A 280 13.76 3.91 -3.17
C ILE A 280 13.44 3.95 -4.67
N ARG A 281 12.67 3.00 -5.16
CA ARG A 281 12.25 2.92 -6.56
C ARG A 281 11.21 3.99 -6.91
N LEU A 282 10.27 4.19 -6.00
CA LEU A 282 9.25 5.21 -6.14
C LEU A 282 9.86 6.62 -6.18
N LYS A 283 10.84 6.92 -5.31
CA LYS A 283 11.60 8.18 -5.38
C LYS A 283 12.28 8.39 -6.74
N GLN A 284 12.88 7.35 -7.30
CA GLN A 284 13.49 7.42 -8.63
C GLN A 284 12.47 7.66 -9.74
N PHE A 285 11.31 7.00 -9.64
CA PHE A 285 10.20 7.17 -10.57
C PHE A 285 9.62 8.60 -10.47
N MET A 286 9.27 9.06 -9.26
CA MET A 286 8.73 10.39 -9.03
C MET A 286 9.68 11.50 -9.50
N ARG A 287 11.00 11.33 -9.37
CA ARG A 287 11.97 12.30 -9.92
C ARG A 287 11.89 12.42 -11.43
N LYS A 288 11.56 11.33 -12.15
CA LYS A 288 11.38 11.41 -13.59
C LYS A 288 10.13 12.18 -13.97
N LEU A 289 9.01 11.96 -13.24
CA LEU A 289 7.76 12.73 -13.42
C LEU A 289 7.98 14.19 -13.08
N LEU A 290 8.59 14.45 -11.93
CA LEU A 290 8.91 15.79 -11.46
C LEU A 290 9.74 16.60 -12.48
N LYS A 291 10.66 15.96 -13.20
CA LYS A 291 11.44 16.64 -14.24
C LYS A 291 10.56 17.22 -15.35
N VAL A 292 9.48 16.54 -15.71
CA VAL A 292 8.54 17.03 -16.74
C VAL A 292 7.74 18.20 -16.21
N ILE A 293 7.23 18.07 -14.98
CA ILE A 293 6.43 19.11 -14.34
C ILE A 293 7.25 20.38 -14.07
N LEU A 294 8.48 20.25 -13.54
CA LEU A 294 9.35 21.39 -13.31
C LEU A 294 9.70 22.11 -14.61
N LYS A 295 9.89 21.38 -15.72
CA LYS A 295 10.10 22.00 -17.02
C LYS A 295 8.89 22.86 -17.42
N GLU A 296 7.68 22.34 -17.24
CA GLU A 296 6.44 23.07 -17.53
C GLU A 296 6.27 24.31 -16.65
N ILE A 297 6.43 24.16 -15.33
CA ILE A 297 6.35 25.27 -14.36
C ILE A 297 7.36 26.37 -14.70
N ASN A 298 8.60 26.00 -15.00
CA ASN A 298 9.64 26.96 -15.35
C ASN A 298 9.36 27.69 -16.67
N GLU A 299 8.83 27.00 -17.68
CA GLU A 299 8.45 27.58 -18.96
C GLU A 299 7.22 28.53 -18.84
N GLU A 300 6.25 28.19 -17.97
CA GLU A 300 5.03 28.96 -17.78
C GLU A 300 5.27 30.24 -16.95
N HIS A 301 6.17 30.16 -15.96
CA HIS A 301 6.35 31.22 -14.97
C HIS A 301 7.71 31.94 -15.05
N ASP A 302 8.56 31.59 -16.02
CA ASP A 302 9.93 32.12 -16.18
C ASP A 302 10.78 31.95 -14.92
N THR A 303 10.72 30.76 -14.34
CA THR A 303 11.46 30.37 -13.14
C THR A 303 12.54 29.31 -13.44
N ASP A 304 13.47 29.04 -12.51
CA ASP A 304 14.55 28.04 -12.67
C ASP A 304 14.57 27.06 -11.50
N TYR A 305 13.44 26.45 -11.19
CA TYR A 305 13.33 25.43 -10.16
C TYR A 305 14.02 24.14 -10.59
N GLN A 306 14.73 23.51 -9.65
CA GLN A 306 15.48 22.29 -9.87
C GLN A 306 14.95 21.13 -9.03
N GLN A 307 15.26 19.89 -9.44
CA GLN A 307 14.87 18.70 -8.68
C GLN A 307 15.40 18.64 -7.24
N LYS A 308 16.48 19.36 -6.94
CA LYS A 308 17.05 19.46 -5.59
C LYS A 308 16.21 20.30 -4.63
N ASP A 309 15.35 21.18 -5.17
CA ASP A 309 14.48 22.07 -4.41
C ASP A 309 13.19 21.34 -3.95
N VAL A 310 13.07 20.05 -4.32
CA VAL A 310 11.93 19.19 -3.98
C VAL A 310 12.39 17.92 -3.27
N TYR A 311 11.78 17.62 -2.13
CA TYR A 311 12.01 16.41 -1.37
C TYR A 311 10.74 15.56 -1.25
N PHE A 312 10.92 14.24 -1.14
CA PHE A 312 9.83 13.28 -1.00
C PHE A 312 9.78 12.79 0.44
N ASP A 313 8.64 12.98 1.05
CA ASP A 313 8.33 12.52 2.39
C ASP A 313 7.28 11.41 2.30
N PHE A 314 7.52 10.28 2.98
CA PHE A 314 6.63 9.13 3.01
C PHE A 314 6.19 8.88 4.44
N GLU A 315 4.98 9.29 4.73
CA GLU A 315 4.37 9.03 6.02
C GLU A 315 3.81 7.61 6.06
N ARG A 316 3.96 6.96 7.21
CA ARG A 316 3.43 5.61 7.45
C ARG A 316 2.59 5.61 8.70
N GLU A 317 1.34 5.30 8.51
CA GLU A 317 0.47 5.02 9.64
C GLU A 317 0.66 3.56 10.07
N VAL A 318 1.13 3.38 11.28
CA VAL A 318 1.21 2.07 11.94
C VAL A 318 0.11 2.02 12.99
N MET A 319 -0.65 0.93 13.00
CA MET A 319 -1.63 0.71 14.07
C MET A 319 -0.95 0.84 15.43
N THR A 320 -1.56 1.59 16.34
CA THR A 320 -1.06 1.77 17.70
C THR A 320 -2.12 1.35 18.70
N ASN A 321 -1.68 0.87 19.85
CA ASN A 321 -2.56 0.57 20.96
C ASN A 321 -2.77 1.86 21.77
N ALA A 322 -4.01 2.35 21.81
CA ALA A 322 -4.34 3.60 22.50
C ALA A 322 -4.05 3.53 24.02
N ALA A 323 -4.27 2.37 24.66
CA ALA A 323 -3.96 2.19 26.07
C ALA A 323 -2.44 2.20 26.35
N ASP A 324 -1.66 1.61 25.46
CA ASP A 324 -0.18 1.61 25.54
C ASP A 324 0.36 3.04 25.29
N ASN A 325 -0.23 3.79 24.34
CA ASN A 325 0.11 5.20 24.11
C ASN A 325 -0.17 6.05 25.35
N ALA A 326 -1.35 5.93 25.94
CA ALA A 326 -1.70 6.66 27.17
C ALA A 326 -0.75 6.31 28.31
N GLN A 327 -0.32 5.05 28.44
CA GLN A 327 0.64 4.62 29.45
C GLN A 327 2.04 5.19 29.19
N ILE A 328 2.46 5.27 27.92
CA ILE A 328 3.74 5.90 27.52
C ILE A 328 3.69 7.40 27.85
N GLU A 329 2.62 8.10 27.45
CA GLU A 329 2.44 9.53 27.75
C GLU A 329 2.45 9.81 29.25
N LEU A 330 1.74 8.98 30.03
CA LEU A 330 1.76 9.07 31.50
C LEU A 330 3.18 8.89 32.05
N THR A 331 3.92 7.89 31.54
CA THR A 331 5.29 7.61 31.96
C THR A 331 6.23 8.75 31.59
N ASP A 332 6.07 9.34 30.42
CA ASP A 332 6.88 10.48 29.97
C ASP A 332 6.55 11.74 30.76
N ALA A 333 5.28 12.00 31.06
CA ALA A 333 4.88 13.09 31.96
C ALA A 333 5.45 12.92 33.39
N GLN A 334 5.43 11.71 33.94
CA GLN A 334 6.03 11.40 35.24
C GLN A 334 7.56 11.58 35.21
N LYS A 335 8.22 11.21 34.12
CA LYS A 335 9.64 11.42 33.93
C LYS A 335 9.99 12.90 33.85
N GLN A 336 9.25 13.70 33.07
CA GLN A 336 9.41 15.15 33.01
C GLN A 336 9.21 15.79 34.40
N GLN A 337 8.14 15.41 35.09
CA GLN A 337 7.89 15.89 36.48
C GLN A 337 9.05 15.55 37.41
N THR A 338 9.61 14.33 37.33
CA THR A 338 10.74 13.90 38.15
C THR A 338 12.00 14.71 37.81
N GLN A 339 12.26 14.98 36.51
CA GLN A 339 13.37 15.82 36.09
C GLN A 339 13.24 17.26 36.60
N ILE A 340 12.05 17.87 36.47
CA ILE A 340 11.75 19.21 36.99
C ILE A 340 11.96 19.25 38.50
N ASN A 341 11.42 18.28 39.27
CA ASN A 341 11.61 18.19 40.72
C ASN A 341 13.09 18.06 41.08
N THR A 342 13.88 17.31 40.34
CA THR A 342 15.31 17.19 40.55
C THR A 342 16.03 18.52 40.31
N LEU A 343 15.67 19.26 39.25
CA LEU A 343 16.19 20.60 38.97
C LEU A 343 15.83 21.58 40.08
N LEU A 344 14.58 21.56 40.57
CA LEU A 344 14.13 22.39 41.67
C LEU A 344 14.88 22.08 42.98
N MET A 345 15.24 20.83 43.26
CA MET A 345 16.10 20.48 44.41
C MET A 345 17.52 21.06 44.29
N LEU A 346 17.98 21.30 43.05
CA LEU A 346 19.27 21.94 42.80
C LEU A 346 19.21 23.48 42.76
N ALA A 347 18.02 24.06 42.92
CA ALA A 347 17.79 25.52 42.86
C ALA A 347 18.67 26.33 43.83
N THR A 348 19.07 25.74 44.96
CA THR A 348 19.96 26.36 45.92
C THR A 348 21.46 26.34 45.50
N LYS A 349 21.79 25.61 44.46
CA LYS A 349 23.16 25.41 43.96
C LYS A 349 23.38 25.92 42.55
N LEU A 350 22.36 26.24 41.82
CA LEU A 350 22.37 26.75 40.45
C LEU A 350 21.82 28.19 40.46
N ASP A 351 22.28 29.00 39.55
CA ASP A 351 21.70 30.32 39.32
C ASP A 351 20.31 30.17 38.63
N ASN A 352 19.43 31.16 38.89
CA ASN A 352 18.04 31.09 38.38
C ASN A 352 17.95 31.03 36.85
N GLU A 353 18.85 31.67 36.13
CA GLU A 353 18.83 31.65 34.68
C GLU A 353 19.16 30.25 34.12
N THR A 354 20.21 29.59 34.61
CA THR A 354 20.56 28.23 34.26
C THR A 354 19.48 27.22 34.66
N LEU A 355 18.87 27.41 35.85
CA LEU A 355 17.78 26.56 36.30
C LEU A 355 16.59 26.65 35.35
N MET A 356 16.16 27.85 35.00
CA MET A 356 15.03 28.08 34.12
C MET A 356 15.31 27.59 32.68
N GLN A 357 16.54 27.76 32.17
CA GLN A 357 16.92 27.20 30.89
C GLN A 357 16.77 25.67 30.88
N ASN A 358 17.29 24.99 31.91
CA ASN A 358 17.16 23.53 31.98
C ASN A 358 15.70 23.06 32.14
N ILE A 359 14.85 23.82 32.85
CA ILE A 359 13.40 23.51 32.95
C ILE A 359 12.73 23.70 31.58
N CYS A 360 13.07 24.77 30.87
CA CYS A 360 12.57 25.01 29.53
C CYS A 360 12.97 23.90 28.54
N ASP A 361 14.21 23.44 28.62
CA ASP A 361 14.72 22.33 27.80
C ASP A 361 13.96 21.03 28.11
N VAL A 362 13.60 20.75 29.36
CA VAL A 362 12.79 19.59 29.73
C VAL A 362 11.35 19.68 29.20
N LEU A 363 10.82 20.90 29.10
CA LEU A 363 9.45 21.16 28.63
C LEU A 363 9.39 21.42 27.12
N ASP A 364 10.52 21.38 26.42
CA ASP A 364 10.64 21.68 24.97
C ASP A 364 10.11 23.10 24.63
N ILE A 365 10.44 24.09 25.47
CA ILE A 365 10.06 25.49 25.32
C ILE A 365 11.32 26.32 25.12
N GLU A 366 11.33 27.21 24.14
CA GLU A 366 12.46 28.13 23.96
C GLU A 366 12.53 29.17 25.08
N TYR A 367 13.59 29.14 25.87
CA TYR A 367 13.80 30.06 26.99
C TYR A 367 13.67 31.53 26.59
N ASN A 368 14.16 31.91 25.41
CA ASN A 368 14.11 33.30 24.91
C ASN A 368 12.67 33.82 24.70
N GLU A 369 11.69 32.98 24.46
CA GLU A 369 10.31 33.39 24.28
C GLU A 369 9.60 33.71 25.60
N ILE A 370 10.07 33.14 26.68
CA ILE A 370 9.44 33.32 28.02
C ILE A 370 10.28 34.18 28.96
N LYS A 371 11.53 34.46 28.66
CA LYS A 371 12.46 35.25 29.50
C LYS A 371 11.86 36.55 29.96
N ASP A 372 11.20 37.31 29.07
CA ASP A 372 10.60 38.62 29.37
C ASP A 372 9.27 38.52 30.14
N LYS A 373 8.70 37.31 30.24
CA LYS A 373 7.43 37.02 30.93
C LYS A 373 7.66 36.46 32.34
N LEU A 374 8.89 36.14 32.69
CA LEU A 374 9.22 35.62 34.00
C LEU A 374 9.18 36.74 35.03
N PRO A 375 8.61 36.48 36.24
CA PRO A 375 8.66 37.46 37.33
C PRO A 375 10.12 37.70 37.71
N PRO A 376 10.44 38.94 38.18
CA PRO A 376 11.79 39.25 38.65
C PRO A 376 12.16 38.30 39.79
N PRO A 377 13.44 37.90 39.91
CA PRO A 377 13.85 36.99 40.95
C PRO A 377 13.54 37.57 42.31
N GLU A 378 12.59 36.95 43.04
CA GLU A 378 12.40 37.24 44.45
C GLU A 378 13.67 36.84 45.20
N GLU A 379 14.22 37.76 45.99
CA GLU A 379 15.31 37.42 46.93
C GLU A 379 14.70 36.45 47.99
N VAL A 380 14.84 35.15 47.71
CA VAL A 380 14.40 34.11 48.68
C VAL A 380 15.41 34.09 49.82
N ASN A 381 15.15 34.92 50.81
CA ASN A 381 15.94 34.99 52.06
C ASN A 381 15.55 33.93 53.10
N ASP A 382 14.66 32.98 52.76
CA ASP A 382 14.21 31.96 53.72
C ASP A 382 14.18 30.54 53.07
N PRO A 383 15.07 29.62 53.51
CA PRO A 383 15.09 28.24 53.01
C PRO A 383 13.83 27.41 53.34
N TYR A 384 12.95 27.91 54.25
CA TYR A 384 11.73 27.21 54.62
C TYR A 384 10.51 27.52 53.75
N GLN A 385 10.53 28.56 52.92
CA GLN A 385 9.42 28.86 52.01
C GLN A 385 9.37 27.93 50.81
N ALA A 386 10.49 27.42 50.35
CA ALA A 386 10.56 26.44 49.24
C ALA A 386 9.88 25.10 49.60
N GLN A 387 9.93 24.69 50.88
CA GLN A 387 9.25 23.47 51.33
C GLN A 387 7.73 23.62 51.45
N ASN A 388 7.20 24.83 51.70
CA ASN A 388 5.77 25.06 51.77
C ASN A 388 5.07 25.12 50.40
N LEU A 389 5.76 25.51 49.36
CA LEU A 389 5.25 25.42 47.96
C LEU A 389 5.06 23.98 47.49
N LEU A 390 5.93 23.07 47.94
CA LEU A 390 5.82 21.63 47.63
C LEU A 390 4.68 20.93 48.38
N SER A 391 4.23 21.48 49.53
CA SER A 391 3.13 20.92 50.36
C SER A 391 1.73 21.34 49.90
N THR A 392 1.62 22.29 48.95
CA THR A 392 0.35 22.79 48.44
C THR A 392 -0.06 22.17 47.09
N LEU A 393 0.75 21.26 46.54
CA LEU A 393 0.36 20.49 45.35
C LEU A 393 -0.68 19.44 45.80
N PRO A 394 -1.82 19.32 45.13
CA PRO A 394 -2.84 18.35 45.47
C PRO A 394 -2.29 16.93 45.27
N THR A 395 -2.10 16.20 46.37
CA THR A 395 -1.84 14.76 46.41
C THR A 395 -3.15 13.99 46.46
N GLU A 396 -4.07 14.25 45.57
CA GLU A 396 -5.22 13.35 45.45
C GLU A 396 -4.82 12.20 44.48
N PRO A 397 -4.91 10.96 44.95
CA PRO A 397 -4.81 9.81 44.02
C PRO A 397 -6.03 9.87 43.11
N ILE A 398 -5.81 9.81 41.83
CA ILE A 398 -6.85 9.60 40.83
C ILE A 398 -7.49 8.25 41.14
N ASP A 399 -8.67 8.30 41.77
CA ASP A 399 -9.49 7.14 42.05
C ASP A 399 -9.82 6.44 40.72
N GLY A 400 -9.35 5.21 40.56
CA GLY A 400 -9.62 4.40 39.40
C GLY A 400 -11.10 4.05 39.37
N GLY A 401 -11.86 4.82 38.59
CA GLY A 401 -13.26 4.57 38.33
C GLY A 401 -13.51 3.17 37.81
N ASP A 402 -14.39 2.46 38.48
CA ASP A 402 -14.93 1.15 38.14
C ASP A 402 -15.30 1.05 36.67
N VAL A 403 -14.63 0.12 35.96
CA VAL A 403 -15.09 -0.34 34.68
C VAL A 403 -16.29 -1.25 34.93
N ILE A 404 -17.49 -0.71 34.71
CA ILE A 404 -18.73 -1.49 34.66
C ILE A 404 -18.65 -2.41 33.45
N ALA A 405 -18.69 -3.70 33.71
CA ALA A 405 -18.91 -4.75 32.73
C ALA A 405 -20.37 -4.68 32.23
N GLU A 406 -20.56 -4.58 30.91
CA GLU A 406 -21.67 -5.16 30.15
C GLU A 406 -21.14 -5.62 28.78
#